data_d3dfc3c7ad916b88a9d3299be0b945fb
#
_entry.id   d3dfc3c7ad916b88a9d3299be0b945fb
#
_cell.length_a   1.000
_cell.length_b   1.000
_cell.length_c   1.000
_cell.angle_alpha   90.00
_cell.angle_beta   90.00
_cell.angle_gamma   90.00
#
_symmetry.space_group_name_H-M   'P 1'
#
loop_
_entity.id
_entity.type
_entity.pdbx_description
1 polymer ?
#
loop_
_entity_poly.entity_id
_entity_poly.type
_entity_poly.pdbx_seq_one_letter_code
_entity_poly.pdbx_strand_id
1 'polypeptide(L)'
;MKNKLFIFSLLLACIGNGYAQRIVCDETCKVEYGLDTTHSAVNYAVVSPVGRSSVEMIEMAPRLETLEGKTIAIVGESFMTHVIHPEIKRLIQKNYPKAKVITMDEIGSAGPYPAPGVTRKRKEDFEAKLKTMHVDAVISGNGGCGLCTPKETGSCITAEYIGIPSVVIAGSGFADQAYYTAYNNGVPVMRVAV
;
A
#
# COMPACT_ATOMS: atom_id res chain seq x y z
N MET A 1 -57.34 18.62 9.71
CA MET A 1 -56.49 17.55 9.19
C MET A 1 -55.83 17.88 7.82
N LYS A 2 -55.39 19.12 7.57
CA LYS A 2 -54.83 19.51 6.26
C LYS A 2 -53.35 19.98 6.32
N ASN A 3 -52.75 20.09 7.51
CA ASN A 3 -51.42 20.66 7.64
C ASN A 3 -50.28 19.63 7.80
N LYS A 4 -50.55 18.32 7.85
CA LYS A 4 -49.51 17.28 7.96
C LYS A 4 -48.98 16.79 6.60
N LEU A 5 -49.70 17.07 5.53
CA LEU A 5 -49.27 16.60 4.19
C LEU A 5 -48.27 17.55 3.52
N PHE A 6 -48.29 18.84 3.93
CA PHE A 6 -47.38 19.87 3.34
C PHE A 6 -45.97 19.79 3.88
N ILE A 7 -45.77 19.31 5.11
CA ILE A 7 -44.43 19.20 5.73
C ILE A 7 -43.70 17.99 5.17
N PHE A 8 -44.41 16.93 4.80
CA PHE A 8 -43.81 15.74 4.21
C PHE A 8 -43.33 15.96 2.76
N SER A 9 -44.00 16.83 2.02
CA SER A 9 -43.61 17.18 0.64
C SER A 9 -42.35 18.07 0.60
N LEU A 10 -42.14 18.91 1.63
CA LEU A 10 -40.96 19.79 1.71
C LEU A 10 -39.69 19.02 2.13
N LEU A 11 -39.84 17.96 2.91
CA LEU A 11 -38.68 17.11 3.31
C LEU A 11 -38.21 16.17 2.18
N LEU A 12 -39.09 15.80 1.24
CA LEU A 12 -38.70 14.99 0.09
C LEU A 12 -37.99 15.80 -1.01
N ALA A 13 -38.14 17.12 -1.03
CA ALA A 13 -37.49 17.99 -2.00
C ALA A 13 -35.99 18.25 -1.67
N CYS A 14 -35.54 17.91 -0.46
CA CYS A 14 -34.14 18.07 -0.06
C CYS A 14 -33.25 16.83 -0.25
N ILE A 15 -33.83 15.71 -0.72
CA ILE A 15 -33.09 14.44 -0.88
C ILE A 15 -32.62 14.23 -2.34
N GLY A 16 -32.90 15.14 -3.20
CA GLY A 16 -32.55 14.99 -4.60
C GLY A 16 -31.69 16.11 -5.10
N ASN A 17 -30.42 16.05 -4.93
CA ASN A 17 -29.38 16.55 -5.86
C ASN A 17 -28.01 16.59 -5.17
N GLY A 18 -27.57 15.47 -4.60
CA GLY A 18 -26.17 15.20 -4.41
C GLY A 18 -25.57 14.87 -5.78
N TYR A 19 -25.21 15.87 -6.56
CA TYR A 19 -24.39 15.63 -7.72
C TYR A 19 -23.03 15.15 -7.24
N ALA A 20 -22.81 13.84 -7.33
CA ALA A 20 -21.47 13.31 -7.26
C ALA A 20 -20.71 13.90 -8.46
N GLN A 21 -19.77 14.78 -8.18
CA GLN A 21 -18.87 15.29 -9.21
C GLN A 21 -18.06 14.11 -9.75
N ARG A 22 -18.43 13.66 -10.94
CA ARG A 22 -17.67 12.65 -11.64
C ARG A 22 -16.53 13.35 -12.36
N ILE A 23 -15.33 13.23 -11.82
CA ILE A 23 -14.13 13.65 -12.52
C ILE A 23 -13.87 12.61 -13.63
N VAL A 24 -14.09 12.99 -14.87
CA VAL A 24 -13.72 12.16 -16.03
C VAL A 24 -12.45 12.77 -16.60
N CYS A 25 -11.33 12.08 -16.44
CA CYS A 25 -10.12 12.41 -17.17
C CYS A 25 -10.15 11.69 -18.53
N ASP A 26 -10.15 12.43 -19.63
CA ASP A 26 -9.87 11.91 -20.96
C ASP A 26 -8.35 11.94 -21.25
N GLU A 27 -7.95 11.50 -22.43
CA GLU A 27 -6.53 11.49 -22.84
C GLU A 27 -5.86 12.88 -22.85
N THR A 28 -6.65 13.95 -22.76
CA THR A 28 -6.18 15.34 -22.70
C THR A 28 -6.24 15.91 -21.29
N CYS A 29 -6.68 15.13 -20.30
CA CYS A 29 -6.88 15.55 -18.91
C CYS A 29 -7.79 16.78 -18.73
N LYS A 30 -8.85 16.89 -19.55
CA LYS A 30 -9.88 17.89 -19.36
C LYS A 30 -10.81 17.46 -18.25
N VAL A 31 -10.93 18.30 -17.24
CA VAL A 31 -11.89 18.10 -16.15
C VAL A 31 -13.19 18.80 -16.55
N GLU A 32 -14.23 18.03 -16.89
CA GLU A 32 -15.56 18.57 -17.05
C GLU A 32 -16.25 18.64 -15.67
N TYR A 33 -16.46 19.85 -15.19
CA TYR A 33 -17.34 20.08 -14.08
C TYR A 33 -18.77 20.13 -14.59
N GLY A 34 -19.63 19.23 -14.13
CA GLY A 34 -21.06 19.26 -14.39
C GLY A 34 -21.75 20.42 -13.64
N LEU A 35 -21.41 21.64 -13.98
CA LEU A 35 -22.12 22.81 -13.54
C LEU A 35 -23.24 23.13 -14.53
N ASP A 36 -24.37 23.60 -14.00
CA ASP A 36 -25.53 24.07 -14.75
C ASP A 36 -25.11 24.97 -15.92
N THR A 37 -25.29 24.50 -17.14
CA THR A 37 -24.85 25.14 -18.36
C THR A 37 -25.79 26.26 -18.85
N THR A 38 -26.75 26.71 -18.03
CA THR A 38 -27.67 27.78 -18.37
C THR A 38 -27.03 29.17 -18.32
N HIS A 39 -25.85 29.28 -17.72
CA HIS A 39 -25.02 30.49 -17.78
C HIS A 39 -23.80 30.20 -18.66
N SER A 40 -23.50 31.10 -19.59
CA SER A 40 -22.35 30.99 -20.48
C SER A 40 -21.08 30.64 -19.69
N ALA A 41 -20.73 29.35 -19.66
CA ALA A 41 -19.59 28.89 -18.91
C ALA A 41 -18.31 29.44 -19.53
N VAL A 42 -17.59 30.23 -18.78
CA VAL A 42 -16.20 30.54 -19.12
C VAL A 42 -15.40 29.26 -18.94
N ASN A 43 -15.04 28.62 -20.04
CA ASN A 43 -14.19 27.44 -20.00
C ASN A 43 -12.75 27.88 -19.66
N TYR A 44 -12.26 27.49 -18.50
CA TYR A 44 -10.86 27.66 -18.13
C TYR A 44 -10.10 26.38 -18.50
N ALA A 45 -9.10 26.50 -19.36
CA ALA A 45 -8.12 25.44 -19.53
C ALA A 45 -7.19 25.47 -18.31
N VAL A 46 -7.29 24.45 -17.45
CA VAL A 46 -6.39 24.28 -16.32
C VAL A 46 -5.39 23.17 -16.63
N VAL A 47 -4.14 23.41 -16.29
CA VAL A 47 -3.12 22.35 -16.35
C VAL A 47 -3.42 21.35 -15.23
N SER A 48 -3.50 20.06 -15.57
CA SER A 48 -3.65 19.02 -14.57
C SER A 48 -2.51 19.11 -13.55
N PRO A 49 -2.78 19.18 -12.25
CA PRO A 49 -1.76 19.17 -11.22
C PRO A 49 -1.11 17.77 -11.10
N VAL A 50 -1.73 16.75 -11.68
CA VAL A 50 -1.19 15.39 -11.74
C VAL A 50 -0.25 15.32 -12.95
N GLY A 51 1.02 15.59 -12.75
CA GLY A 51 2.05 15.42 -13.77
C GLY A 51 2.13 13.96 -14.27
N ARG A 52 2.93 13.70 -15.29
CA ARG A 52 3.27 12.32 -15.65
C ARG A 52 4.04 11.68 -14.51
N SER A 53 3.75 10.41 -14.22
CA SER A 53 4.55 9.67 -13.25
C SER A 53 6.00 9.64 -13.72
N SER A 54 6.91 10.11 -12.86
CA SER A 54 8.36 10.00 -13.06
C SER A 54 8.93 8.73 -12.43
N VAL A 55 8.07 7.89 -11.86
CA VAL A 55 8.47 6.65 -11.20
C VAL A 55 8.72 5.58 -12.26
N GLU A 56 9.96 5.13 -12.36
CA GLU A 56 10.34 4.00 -13.19
C GLU A 56 9.97 2.70 -12.49
N MET A 57 9.36 1.77 -13.25
CA MET A 57 8.99 0.45 -12.73
C MET A 57 10.20 -0.47 -12.78
N ILE A 58 10.48 -1.13 -11.65
CA ILE A 58 11.51 -2.16 -11.58
C ILE A 58 11.01 -3.49 -12.14
N GLU A 59 11.94 -4.35 -12.54
CA GLU A 59 11.65 -5.76 -12.73
C GLU A 59 11.47 -6.43 -11.36
N MET A 60 10.42 -7.25 -11.20
CA MET A 60 10.16 -7.95 -9.95
C MET A 60 11.21 -8.99 -9.66
N ALA A 61 11.62 -9.10 -8.39
CA ALA A 61 12.54 -10.13 -7.96
C ALA A 61 12.00 -11.55 -8.28
N PRO A 62 12.86 -12.49 -8.74
CA PRO A 62 12.46 -13.87 -9.02
C PRO A 62 11.85 -14.51 -7.76
N ARG A 63 10.72 -15.19 -7.91
CA ARG A 63 10.06 -15.86 -6.78
C ARG A 63 10.75 -17.16 -6.43
N LEU A 64 10.75 -17.49 -5.14
CA LEU A 64 11.31 -18.74 -4.67
C LEU A 64 10.38 -19.91 -5.02
N GLU A 65 10.93 -20.99 -5.53
CA GLU A 65 10.18 -22.22 -5.78
C GLU A 65 9.90 -22.99 -4.47
N THR A 66 10.76 -22.85 -3.48
CA THR A 66 10.63 -23.48 -2.16
C THR A 66 11.26 -22.58 -1.09
N LEU A 67 10.80 -22.73 0.14
CA LEU A 67 11.45 -22.12 1.31
C LEU A 67 12.49 -23.02 1.97
N GLU A 68 12.62 -24.26 1.52
CA GLU A 68 13.57 -25.23 2.12
C GLU A 68 15.01 -24.77 1.94
N GLY A 69 15.72 -24.64 3.05
CA GLY A 69 17.10 -24.14 3.09
C GLY A 69 17.26 -22.63 2.88
N LYS A 70 16.17 -21.88 2.80
CA LYS A 70 16.15 -20.43 2.58
C LYS A 70 16.15 -19.65 3.88
N THR A 71 16.70 -18.44 3.82
CA THR A 71 16.64 -17.46 4.92
C THR A 71 15.49 -16.49 4.68
N ILE A 72 14.51 -16.52 5.54
CA ILE A 72 13.29 -15.71 5.44
C ILE A 72 13.28 -14.65 6.54
N ALA A 73 13.20 -13.39 6.18
CA ALA A 73 13.02 -12.30 7.15
C ALA A 73 11.52 -12.03 7.36
N ILE A 74 11.07 -12.07 8.62
CA ILE A 74 9.72 -11.67 9.01
C ILE A 74 9.86 -10.34 9.76
N VAL A 75 9.31 -9.27 9.17
CA VAL A 75 9.48 -7.91 9.67
C VAL A 75 8.15 -7.18 9.80
N GLY A 76 8.11 -6.16 10.63
CA GLY A 76 6.93 -5.32 10.86
C GLY A 76 6.77 -4.99 12.32
N GLU A 77 6.22 -3.80 12.57
CA GLU A 77 6.02 -3.23 13.92
C GLU A 77 4.55 -2.87 14.17
N SER A 78 3.66 -3.28 13.26
CA SER A 78 2.30 -2.77 13.26
C SER A 78 1.32 -3.77 13.87
N PHE A 79 0.09 -3.74 13.43
CA PHE A 79 -1.05 -4.41 14.02
C PHE A 79 -0.85 -5.92 14.25
N MET A 80 -0.94 -6.36 15.50
CA MET A 80 -0.90 -7.76 15.94
C MET A 80 0.35 -8.56 15.52
N THR A 81 1.45 -7.93 15.16
CA THR A 81 2.69 -8.62 14.76
C THR A 81 3.20 -9.56 15.83
N HIS A 82 3.03 -9.23 17.11
CA HIS A 82 3.39 -10.07 18.24
C HIS A 82 2.64 -11.42 18.33
N VAL A 83 1.50 -11.54 17.63
CA VAL A 83 0.72 -12.78 17.49
C VAL A 83 1.00 -13.47 16.17
N ILE A 84 1.00 -12.70 15.08
CA ILE A 84 1.07 -13.23 13.72
C ILE A 84 2.48 -13.71 13.37
N HIS A 85 3.53 -12.95 13.70
CA HIS A 85 4.90 -13.30 13.34
C HIS A 85 5.38 -14.62 13.98
N PRO A 86 5.16 -14.87 15.28
CA PRO A 86 5.50 -16.16 15.88
C PRO A 86 4.79 -17.34 15.20
N GLU A 87 3.52 -17.16 14.81
CA GLU A 87 2.77 -18.21 14.16
C GLU A 87 3.27 -18.48 12.73
N ILE A 88 3.57 -17.42 11.95
CA ILE A 88 4.19 -17.57 10.63
C ILE A 88 5.53 -18.31 10.75
N LYS A 89 6.38 -17.89 11.70
CA LYS A 89 7.66 -18.57 11.99
C LYS A 89 7.46 -20.04 12.29
N ARG A 90 6.52 -20.37 13.19
CA ARG A 90 6.17 -21.74 13.56
C ARG A 90 5.72 -22.56 12.34
N LEU A 91 4.87 -21.99 11.48
CA LEU A 91 4.37 -22.65 10.28
C LEU A 91 5.47 -22.87 9.24
N ILE A 92 6.34 -21.89 9.02
CA ILE A 92 7.50 -22.05 8.13
C ILE A 92 8.39 -23.16 8.62
N GLN A 93 8.79 -23.16 9.88
CA GLN A 93 9.68 -24.17 10.46
C GLN A 93 9.07 -25.57 10.49
N LYS A 94 7.72 -25.65 10.63
CA LYS A 94 7.01 -26.93 10.58
C LYS A 94 7.02 -27.54 9.16
N ASN A 95 6.81 -26.71 8.13
CA ASN A 95 6.66 -27.19 6.76
C ASN A 95 7.98 -27.21 5.99
N TYR A 96 8.95 -26.40 6.40
CA TYR A 96 10.29 -26.26 5.81
C TYR A 96 11.34 -26.28 6.92
N PRO A 97 11.68 -27.46 7.47
CA PRO A 97 12.53 -27.58 8.66
C PRO A 97 13.95 -27.01 8.52
N LYS A 98 14.46 -26.90 7.29
CA LYS A 98 15.76 -26.31 7.01
C LYS A 98 15.69 -24.79 6.72
N ALA A 99 14.50 -24.20 6.69
CA ALA A 99 14.36 -22.76 6.53
C ALA A 99 14.85 -22.03 7.78
N LYS A 100 15.68 -21.01 7.59
CA LYS A 100 16.09 -20.09 8.64
C LYS A 100 15.14 -18.90 8.67
N VAL A 101 14.60 -18.58 9.83
CA VAL A 101 13.70 -17.42 10.01
C VAL A 101 14.39 -16.38 10.88
N ILE A 102 14.59 -15.21 10.31
CA ILE A 102 15.12 -14.00 10.97
C ILE A 102 13.94 -13.12 11.35
N THR A 103 13.96 -12.58 12.55
CA THR A 103 12.86 -11.77 13.07
C THR A 103 13.17 -10.27 13.01
N MET A 104 12.14 -9.46 13.25
CA MET A 104 12.23 -8.01 13.30
C MET A 104 13.31 -7.50 14.27
N ASP A 105 13.47 -8.15 15.43
CA ASP A 105 14.45 -7.75 16.45
C ASP A 105 15.91 -7.88 15.95
N GLU A 106 16.15 -8.80 15.04
CA GLU A 106 17.49 -9.07 14.47
C GLU A 106 17.79 -8.12 13.30
N ILE A 107 16.79 -7.88 12.44
CA ILE A 107 17.02 -7.21 11.16
C ILE A 107 16.46 -5.77 11.09
N GLY A 108 15.40 -5.45 11.83
CA GLY A 108 14.72 -4.17 11.72
C GLY A 108 13.73 -4.11 10.55
N SER A 109 13.32 -2.91 10.17
CA SER A 109 12.43 -2.65 9.05
C SER A 109 12.82 -1.39 8.30
N ALA A 110 12.43 -1.27 7.03
CA ALA A 110 12.64 -0.09 6.21
C ALA A 110 11.53 0.95 6.32
N GLY A 111 10.46 0.64 7.04
CA GLY A 111 9.23 1.43 7.06
C GLY A 111 9.41 2.94 7.17
N PRO A 112 8.54 3.74 6.52
CA PRO A 112 8.64 5.18 6.51
C PRO A 112 8.26 5.75 7.87
N TYR A 113 9.19 6.30 8.63
CA TYR A 113 8.87 7.18 9.75
C TYR A 113 10.07 7.71 10.50
N PRO A 114 9.95 8.91 11.08
CA PRO A 114 9.00 9.99 10.85
C PRO A 114 9.56 11.15 9.99
N ALA A 115 10.86 11.24 9.77
CA ALA A 115 11.50 12.32 9.01
C ALA A 115 12.24 11.77 7.79
N PRO A 116 12.31 12.50 6.66
CA PRO A 116 12.92 12.01 5.42
C PRO A 116 14.35 11.48 5.59
N GLY A 117 15.18 12.12 6.39
CA GLY A 117 16.55 11.66 6.66
C GLY A 117 16.62 10.38 7.48
N VAL A 118 15.75 10.25 8.48
CA VAL A 118 15.63 9.04 9.32
C VAL A 118 15.12 7.87 8.49
N THR A 119 14.12 8.11 7.65
CA THR A 119 13.56 7.10 6.74
C THR A 119 14.61 6.57 5.78
N ARG A 120 15.41 7.44 5.19
CA ARG A 120 16.49 7.05 4.28
C ARG A 120 17.51 6.17 4.98
N LYS A 121 18.01 6.60 6.16
CA LYS A 121 18.95 5.81 6.94
C LYS A 121 18.40 4.44 7.33
N ARG A 122 17.15 4.36 7.79
CA ARG A 122 16.52 3.08 8.12
C ARG A 122 16.44 2.15 6.91
N LYS A 123 16.11 2.69 5.74
CA LYS A 123 16.09 1.93 4.48
C LYS A 123 17.47 1.38 4.15
N GLU A 124 18.51 2.22 4.20
CA GLU A 124 19.88 1.84 3.95
C GLU A 124 20.38 0.77 4.94
N ASP A 125 20.12 0.95 6.23
CA ASP A 125 20.49 0.01 7.28
C ASP A 125 19.77 -1.36 7.08
N PHE A 126 18.49 -1.32 6.73
CA PHE A 126 17.69 -2.53 6.47
C PHE A 126 18.21 -3.27 5.23
N GLU A 127 18.47 -2.55 4.14
CA GLU A 127 19.05 -3.10 2.91
C GLU A 127 20.42 -3.75 3.18
N ALA A 128 21.29 -3.07 3.93
CA ALA A 128 22.59 -3.62 4.30
C ALA A 128 22.47 -4.92 5.10
N LYS A 129 21.52 -4.98 6.04
CA LYS A 129 21.26 -6.18 6.82
C LYS A 129 20.69 -7.32 5.99
N LEU A 130 19.74 -7.04 5.08
CA LEU A 130 19.21 -8.04 4.15
C LEU A 130 20.33 -8.73 3.39
N LYS A 131 21.28 -7.94 2.87
CA LYS A 131 22.47 -8.45 2.13
C LYS A 131 23.42 -9.23 3.04
N THR A 132 23.80 -8.65 4.19
CA THR A 132 24.77 -9.25 5.11
C THR A 132 24.28 -10.56 5.73
N MET A 133 22.98 -10.65 6.01
CA MET A 133 22.35 -11.84 6.58
C MET A 133 21.91 -12.86 5.52
N HIS A 134 22.21 -12.59 4.26
CA HIS A 134 21.85 -13.46 3.12
C HIS A 134 20.37 -13.83 3.11
N VAL A 135 19.50 -12.81 3.20
CA VAL A 135 18.05 -13.04 3.18
C VAL A 135 17.59 -13.36 1.76
N ASP A 136 16.85 -14.46 1.62
CA ASP A 136 16.30 -14.95 0.36
C ASP A 136 14.88 -14.43 0.08
N ALA A 137 14.11 -14.09 1.12
CA ALA A 137 12.78 -13.49 0.97
C ALA A 137 12.36 -12.68 2.21
N VAL A 138 11.46 -11.73 1.99
CA VAL A 138 10.91 -10.88 3.06
C VAL A 138 9.40 -11.06 3.17
N ILE A 139 8.91 -11.27 4.38
CA ILE A 139 7.50 -11.20 4.76
C ILE A 139 7.35 -9.98 5.67
N SER A 140 6.54 -9.00 5.28
CA SER A 140 6.31 -7.80 6.09
C SER A 140 4.83 -7.62 6.41
N GLY A 141 4.53 -7.12 7.56
CA GLY A 141 3.15 -6.87 8.00
C GLY A 141 3.00 -7.04 9.50
N ASN A 142 1.84 -6.84 10.04
CA ASN A 142 0.54 -6.77 9.39
C ASN A 142 0.09 -5.30 9.19
N GLY A 143 -0.26 -4.93 7.98
CA GLY A 143 -0.86 -3.64 7.67
C GLY A 143 -2.35 -3.63 8.03
N GLY A 144 -2.72 -3.08 9.18
CA GLY A 144 -4.10 -3.03 9.67
C GLY A 144 -4.70 -1.62 9.76
N CYS A 145 -4.05 -0.61 9.19
CA CYS A 145 -4.52 0.78 9.18
C CYS A 145 -3.92 1.57 8.02
N GLY A 146 -4.48 2.77 7.75
CA GLY A 146 -4.04 3.65 6.66
C GLY A 146 -2.58 4.10 6.75
N LEU A 147 -1.98 4.07 7.93
CA LEU A 147 -0.59 4.42 8.18
C LEU A 147 0.31 3.18 8.26
N CYS A 148 -0.18 2.12 8.90
CA CYS A 148 0.56 0.89 9.09
C CYS A 148 0.87 0.21 7.75
N THR A 149 -0.12 0.14 6.86
CA THR A 149 0.01 -0.56 5.59
C THR A 149 1.12 0.00 4.69
N PRO A 150 1.21 1.32 4.43
CA PRO A 150 2.34 1.87 3.69
C PRO A 150 3.69 1.64 4.38
N LYS A 151 3.73 1.66 5.71
CA LYS A 151 4.94 1.40 6.49
C LYS A 151 5.45 -0.02 6.24
N GLU A 152 4.59 -1.01 6.38
CA GLU A 152 4.96 -2.41 6.15
C GLU A 152 5.32 -2.68 4.68
N THR A 153 4.56 -2.09 3.75
CA THR A 153 4.85 -2.18 2.31
C THR A 153 6.23 -1.62 1.97
N GLY A 154 6.70 -0.59 2.69
CA GLY A 154 8.02 0.00 2.49
C GLY A 154 9.19 -0.99 2.65
N SER A 155 9.08 -1.94 3.58
CA SER A 155 10.09 -3.01 3.73
C SER A 155 10.09 -3.96 2.53
N CYS A 156 8.91 -4.31 2.01
CA CYS A 156 8.79 -5.12 0.79
C CYS A 156 9.34 -4.40 -0.44
N ILE A 157 9.00 -3.11 -0.61
CA ILE A 157 9.55 -2.28 -1.70
C ILE A 157 11.07 -2.30 -1.66
N THR A 158 11.68 -2.09 -0.49
CA THR A 158 13.13 -2.10 -0.34
C THR A 158 13.75 -3.44 -0.74
N ALA A 159 13.13 -4.55 -0.35
CA ALA A 159 13.57 -5.89 -0.72
C ALA A 159 13.51 -6.12 -2.24
N GLU A 160 12.39 -5.77 -2.89
CA GLU A 160 12.23 -5.93 -4.34
C GLU A 160 13.27 -5.11 -5.12
N TYR A 161 13.59 -3.89 -4.67
CA TYR A 161 14.62 -3.05 -5.32
C TYR A 161 16.01 -3.65 -5.33
N ILE A 162 16.31 -4.56 -4.42
CA ILE A 162 17.61 -5.25 -4.36
C ILE A 162 17.54 -6.72 -4.83
N GLY A 163 16.44 -7.08 -5.50
CA GLY A 163 16.27 -8.41 -6.09
C GLY A 163 15.86 -9.49 -5.10
N ILE A 164 15.32 -9.13 -3.92
CA ILE A 164 14.82 -10.07 -2.92
C ILE A 164 13.30 -10.12 -2.99
N PRO A 165 12.68 -11.27 -3.31
CA PRO A 165 11.24 -11.39 -3.40
C PRO A 165 10.56 -11.15 -2.05
N SER A 166 9.40 -10.51 -2.11
CA SER A 166 8.69 -10.15 -0.89
C SER A 166 7.18 -10.34 -0.97
N VAL A 167 6.55 -10.38 0.19
CA VAL A 167 5.11 -10.38 0.37
C VAL A 167 4.73 -9.49 1.55
N VAL A 168 3.75 -8.63 1.36
CA VAL A 168 3.17 -7.83 2.45
C VAL A 168 1.90 -8.51 2.95
N ILE A 169 1.71 -8.56 4.26
CA ILE A 169 0.47 -8.99 4.89
C ILE A 169 -0.32 -7.74 5.25
N ALA A 170 -1.58 -7.67 4.82
CA ALA A 170 -2.47 -6.56 5.12
C ALA A 170 -3.88 -7.07 5.44
N GLY A 171 -4.61 -6.37 6.27
CA GLY A 171 -6.04 -6.61 6.44
C GLY A 171 -6.79 -6.42 5.13
N SER A 172 -7.89 -7.15 4.90
CA SER A 172 -8.63 -7.17 3.64
C SER A 172 -9.02 -5.77 3.13
N GLY A 173 -9.39 -4.86 4.03
CA GLY A 173 -9.72 -3.48 3.68
C GLY A 173 -8.51 -2.61 3.30
N PHE A 174 -7.28 -3.12 3.40
CA PHE A 174 -6.03 -2.39 3.14
C PHE A 174 -5.16 -3.02 2.06
N ALA A 175 -5.62 -4.08 1.42
CA ALA A 175 -4.88 -4.76 0.36
C ALA A 175 -4.59 -3.84 -0.83
N ASP A 176 -5.59 -3.09 -1.29
CA ASP A 176 -5.44 -2.11 -2.37
C ASP A 176 -4.45 -1.00 -2.00
N GLN A 177 -4.49 -0.54 -0.74
CA GLN A 177 -3.53 0.46 -0.28
C GLN A 177 -2.10 -0.05 -0.32
N ALA A 178 -1.85 -1.31 0.06
CA ALA A 178 -0.54 -1.93 -0.05
C ALA A 178 -0.09 -2.00 -1.51
N TYR A 179 -0.98 -2.45 -2.40
CA TYR A 179 -0.71 -2.52 -3.83
C TYR A 179 -0.36 -1.15 -4.42
N TYR A 180 -1.21 -0.14 -4.22
CA TYR A 180 -0.95 1.20 -4.76
C TYR A 180 0.25 1.89 -4.13
N THR A 181 0.54 1.61 -2.85
CA THR A 181 1.77 2.10 -2.23
C THR A 181 2.99 1.56 -2.96
N ALA A 182 3.01 0.27 -3.25
CA ALA A 182 4.11 -0.35 -3.98
C ALA A 182 4.21 0.17 -5.42
N TYR A 183 3.08 0.22 -6.13
CA TYR A 183 3.01 0.72 -7.50
C TYR A 183 3.52 2.16 -7.63
N ASN A 184 3.07 3.05 -6.76
CA ASN A 184 3.51 4.45 -6.75
C ASN A 184 5.00 4.61 -6.34
N ASN A 185 5.63 3.55 -5.87
CA ASN A 185 7.06 3.48 -5.57
C ASN A 185 7.82 2.54 -6.52
N GLY A 186 7.34 2.33 -7.74
CA GLY A 186 8.07 1.64 -8.78
C GLY A 186 8.02 0.11 -8.74
N VAL A 187 7.25 -0.48 -7.83
CA VAL A 187 7.06 -1.94 -7.76
C VAL A 187 5.73 -2.31 -8.41
N PRO A 188 5.73 -2.84 -9.65
CA PRO A 188 4.52 -2.93 -10.47
C PRO A 188 3.49 -3.94 -9.97
N VAL A 189 3.94 -5.02 -9.32
CA VAL A 189 3.05 -6.12 -8.85
C VAL A 189 3.48 -6.60 -7.47
N MET A 190 3.11 -5.87 -6.41
CA MET A 190 3.34 -6.34 -5.04
C MET A 190 2.43 -7.53 -4.70
N ARG A 191 3.00 -8.56 -4.10
CA ARG A 191 2.22 -9.66 -3.52
C ARG A 191 1.65 -9.22 -2.17
N VAL A 192 0.32 -9.28 -2.05
CA VAL A 192 -0.40 -8.95 -0.81
C VAL A 192 -1.11 -10.21 -0.34
N ALA A 193 -0.80 -10.63 0.88
CA ALA A 193 -1.54 -11.67 1.60
C ALA A 193 -2.57 -11.00 2.53
N VAL A 194 -3.78 -11.58 2.61
CA VAL A 194 -4.91 -11.06 3.38
C VAL A 194 -5.36 -12.10 4.41
#